data_79b8c49510e794a1b8536259eb53eeb2
#
_entry.id   79b8c49510e794a1b8536259eb53eeb2
#
_cell.length_a   1.000
_cell.length_b   1.000
_cell.length_c   1.000
_cell.angle_alpha   90.00
_cell.angle_beta   90.00
_cell.angle_gamma   90.00
#
_symmetry.space_group_name_H-M   'P 1'
#
loop_
_entity.id
_entity.type
_entity.pdbx_description
1 polymer ?
#
loop_
_entity_poly.entity_id
_entity_poly.type
_entity_poly.pdbx_seq_one_letter_code
_entity_poly.pdbx_strand_id
1 'polypeptide(L)'
;SRIFGPALAAALVGPLGTGWCFMLNGLSFAAVLASLAMLNVSELRVSPKAPAGGTPVRDALRFVRRDRELLTLHLVLVVVSTFAFNYSVSLPKLSAVRWGDERWFGWVLAVVSVGSVTGSLLVASRKSASIRVFYASVVLLGVSGPCLAWAPSGWWAFVGAVPLGIGGAGFLSNFNGLVQQKCPPDMRGRLLALSAVAFLGSTPIGGPVTGLIADSWGPEWSLAYGSLASLAAVAVAVAFTWSSLTRPIINSSDRERTMTVP
;
A
#
# COMPACT_ATOMS: atom_id res chain seq x y z
N SER A 1 9.42 8.24 7.44
CA SER A 1 8.74 9.54 7.58
C SER A 1 7.23 9.42 7.76
N ARG A 2 6.52 8.52 7.08
CA ARG A 2 5.06 8.31 7.23
C ARG A 2 4.62 7.79 8.61
N ILE A 3 5.54 7.29 9.41
CA ILE A 3 5.28 6.69 10.71
C ILE A 3 5.47 7.72 11.83
N PHE A 4 6.59 8.42 11.80
CA PHE A 4 6.91 9.41 12.81
C PHE A 4 6.13 10.72 12.62
N GLY A 5 5.73 11.05 11.39
CA GLY A 5 5.02 12.28 11.08
C GLY A 5 3.74 12.49 11.90
N PRO A 6 2.75 11.56 11.80
CA PRO A 6 1.49 11.70 12.53
C PRO A 6 1.66 11.66 14.06
N ALA A 7 2.57 10.81 14.57
CA ALA A 7 2.83 10.72 16.01
C ALA A 7 3.49 12.02 16.53
N LEU A 8 4.46 12.54 15.78
CA LEU A 8 5.11 13.82 16.12
C LEU A 8 4.13 14.99 16.02
N ALA A 9 3.29 15.01 14.98
CA ALA A 9 2.25 16.01 14.83
C ALA A 9 1.28 16.00 16.01
N ALA A 10 0.77 14.82 16.40
CA ALA A 10 -0.13 14.68 17.55
C ALA A 10 0.53 15.16 18.86
N ALA A 11 1.82 14.87 19.05
CA ALA A 11 2.56 15.29 20.24
C ALA A 11 2.86 16.81 20.26
N LEU A 12 3.04 17.44 19.09
CA LEU A 12 3.45 18.84 18.98
C LEU A 12 2.28 19.80 18.82
N VAL A 13 1.16 19.36 18.20
CA VAL A 13 0.00 20.24 17.97
C VAL A 13 -0.63 20.73 19.27
N GLY A 14 -0.70 19.86 20.29
CA GLY A 14 -1.24 20.24 21.60
C GLY A 14 -0.48 21.40 22.27
N PRO A 15 0.82 21.24 22.55
CA PRO A 15 1.59 22.27 23.28
C PRO A 15 2.03 23.46 22.42
N LEU A 16 2.27 23.29 21.11
CA LEU A 16 2.85 24.33 20.26
C LEU A 16 1.84 25.01 19.33
N GLY A 17 0.70 24.38 19.12
CA GLY A 17 -0.29 24.82 18.13
C GLY A 17 0.09 24.48 16.69
N THR A 18 -0.91 24.54 15.80
CA THR A 18 -0.77 24.17 14.38
C THR A 18 0.22 25.05 13.61
N GLY A 19 0.30 26.34 13.93
CA GLY A 19 1.20 27.30 13.27
C GLY A 19 2.68 26.90 13.40
N TRP A 20 3.12 26.53 14.58
CA TRP A 20 4.49 26.06 14.81
C TRP A 20 4.78 24.74 14.11
N CYS A 21 3.81 23.84 14.03
CA CYS A 21 3.96 22.59 13.29
C CYS A 21 4.18 22.84 11.78
N PHE A 22 3.46 23.80 11.18
CA PHE A 22 3.69 24.18 9.79
C PHE A 22 5.06 24.85 9.60
N MET A 23 5.50 25.67 10.53
CA MET A 23 6.81 26.31 10.45
C MET A 23 7.96 25.29 10.55
N LEU A 24 7.89 24.34 11.48
CA LEU A 24 8.85 23.25 11.59
C LEU A 24 8.89 22.38 10.34
N ASN A 25 7.72 22.08 9.77
CA ASN A 25 7.63 21.37 8.49
C ASN A 25 8.31 22.17 7.36
N GLY A 26 8.07 23.48 7.26
CA GLY A 26 8.74 24.36 6.30
C GLY A 26 10.26 24.35 6.45
N LEU A 27 10.77 24.43 7.69
CA LEU A 27 12.20 24.35 7.98
C LEU A 27 12.79 22.98 7.57
N SER A 28 12.05 21.89 7.76
CA SER A 28 12.49 20.57 7.32
C SER A 28 12.65 20.50 5.79
N PHE A 29 11.75 21.12 5.03
CA PHE A 29 11.90 21.24 3.57
C PHE A 29 13.10 22.09 3.18
N ALA A 30 13.36 23.19 3.89
CA ALA A 30 14.55 24.02 3.64
C ALA A 30 15.84 23.21 3.86
N ALA A 31 15.91 22.37 4.91
CA ALA A 31 17.03 21.48 5.15
C ALA A 31 17.21 20.43 4.03
N VAL A 32 16.11 19.88 3.49
CA VAL A 32 16.17 18.97 2.34
C VAL A 32 16.70 19.69 1.09
N LEU A 33 16.22 20.91 0.82
CA LEU A 33 16.70 21.69 -0.33
C LEU A 33 18.19 22.04 -0.19
N ALA A 34 18.64 22.41 1.02
CA ALA A 34 20.06 22.64 1.29
C ALA A 34 20.90 21.37 1.05
N SER A 35 20.42 20.21 1.53
CA SER A 35 21.09 18.92 1.29
C SER A 35 21.19 18.58 -0.21
N LEU A 36 20.14 18.85 -0.98
CA LEU A 36 20.14 18.66 -2.42
C LEU A 36 21.10 19.61 -3.14
N ALA A 37 21.16 20.88 -2.70
CA ALA A 37 22.09 21.86 -3.26
C ALA A 37 23.57 21.53 -2.98
N MET A 38 23.85 20.82 -1.88
CA MET A 38 25.20 20.35 -1.53
C MET A 38 25.62 19.07 -2.26
N LEU A 39 24.70 18.40 -3.01
CA LEU A 39 25.01 17.20 -3.76
C LEU A 39 26.01 17.49 -4.89
N ASN A 40 27.11 16.75 -4.90
CA ASN A 40 28.09 16.80 -5.97
C ASN A 40 27.55 16.05 -7.21
N VAL A 41 27.05 16.80 -8.18
CA VAL A 41 26.41 16.26 -9.40
C VAL A 41 27.37 15.37 -10.21
N SER A 42 28.71 15.62 -10.12
CA SER A 42 29.71 14.85 -10.85
C SER A 42 29.91 13.42 -10.31
N GLU A 43 29.54 13.18 -9.06
CA GLU A 43 29.64 11.85 -8.43
C GLU A 43 28.35 11.02 -8.58
N LEU A 44 27.28 11.62 -9.11
CA LEU A 44 26.03 10.91 -9.35
C LEU A 44 26.19 9.92 -10.51
N ARG A 45 26.02 8.64 -10.23
CA ARG A 45 25.89 7.60 -11.25
C ARG A 45 24.58 7.81 -12.02
N VAL A 46 24.67 8.49 -13.15
CA VAL A 46 23.52 8.68 -14.03
C VAL A 46 23.17 7.32 -14.62
N SER A 47 22.01 6.78 -14.26
CA SER A 47 21.44 5.63 -14.97
C SER A 47 21.29 6.00 -16.47
N PRO A 48 21.59 5.07 -17.41
CA PRO A 48 21.37 5.33 -18.82
C PRO A 48 19.96 5.86 -19.04
N LYS A 49 19.86 7.05 -19.66
CA LYS A 49 18.55 7.61 -20.04
C LYS A 49 17.85 6.59 -20.92
N ALA A 50 16.66 6.20 -20.54
CA ALA A 50 15.78 5.45 -21.44
C ALA A 50 15.68 6.23 -22.76
N PRO A 51 15.69 5.56 -23.95
CA PRO A 51 15.62 6.23 -25.23
C PRO A 51 14.53 7.28 -25.24
N ALA A 52 14.87 8.51 -25.62
CA ALA A 52 13.92 9.58 -25.78
C ALA A 52 13.03 9.22 -27.00
N GLY A 53 11.79 8.91 -26.75
CA GLY A 53 10.84 8.52 -27.80
C GLY A 53 10.12 7.24 -27.43
N GLY A 54 8.96 7.38 -26.83
CA GLY A 54 8.08 6.27 -26.46
C GLY A 54 6.92 6.79 -25.62
N THR A 55 5.92 5.98 -25.44
CA THR A 55 4.80 6.24 -24.53
C THR A 55 5.04 5.50 -23.21
N PRO A 56 5.84 6.07 -22.26
CA PRO A 56 6.34 5.34 -21.08
C PRO A 56 5.23 4.67 -20.27
N VAL A 57 4.11 5.36 -20.13
CA VAL A 57 2.93 4.84 -19.41
C VAL A 57 2.27 3.70 -20.17
N ARG A 58 2.11 3.85 -21.50
CA ARG A 58 1.50 2.84 -22.35
C ARG A 58 2.35 1.57 -22.41
N ASP A 59 3.67 1.73 -22.45
CA ASP A 59 4.61 0.62 -22.47
C ASP A 59 4.59 -0.15 -21.14
N ALA A 60 4.58 0.57 -20.02
CA ALA A 60 4.42 -0.02 -18.69
C ALA A 60 3.08 -0.77 -18.56
N LEU A 61 1.98 -0.16 -19.01
CA LEU A 61 0.66 -0.77 -18.97
C LEU A 61 0.59 -2.01 -19.88
N ARG A 62 1.21 -1.94 -21.06
CA ARG A 62 1.30 -3.11 -21.97
C ARG A 62 2.12 -4.23 -21.35
N PHE A 63 3.21 -3.92 -20.67
CA PHE A 63 4.04 -4.88 -19.97
C PHE A 63 3.25 -5.57 -18.85
N VAL A 64 2.57 -4.80 -18.00
CA VAL A 64 1.72 -5.34 -16.92
C VAL A 64 0.61 -6.26 -17.47
N ARG A 65 -0.03 -5.86 -18.59
CA ARG A 65 -1.12 -6.66 -19.20
C ARG A 65 -0.65 -7.98 -19.82
N ARG A 66 0.62 -8.10 -20.18
CA ARG A 66 1.20 -9.33 -20.75
C ARG A 66 1.52 -10.38 -19.69
N ASP A 67 1.82 -9.95 -18.47
CA ASP A 67 2.09 -10.83 -17.33
C ASP A 67 0.85 -10.87 -16.43
N ARG A 68 0.18 -12.04 -16.39
CA ARG A 68 -1.04 -12.23 -15.59
C ARG A 68 -0.82 -11.98 -14.11
N GLU A 69 0.34 -12.33 -13.58
CA GLU A 69 0.65 -12.14 -12.16
C GLU A 69 0.85 -10.64 -11.85
N LEU A 70 1.61 -9.93 -12.69
CA LEU A 70 1.76 -8.47 -12.56
C LEU A 70 0.42 -7.74 -12.70
N LEU A 71 -0.42 -8.18 -13.64
CA LEU A 71 -1.76 -7.61 -13.79
C LEU A 71 -2.59 -7.82 -12.53
N THR A 72 -2.59 -9.03 -11.98
CA THR A 72 -3.33 -9.35 -10.76
C THR A 72 -2.82 -8.54 -9.57
N LEU A 73 -1.50 -8.41 -9.41
CA LEU A 73 -0.90 -7.57 -8.38
C LEU A 73 -1.35 -6.10 -8.47
N HIS A 74 -1.39 -5.53 -9.69
CA HIS A 74 -1.83 -4.16 -9.90
C HIS A 74 -3.33 -3.98 -9.70
N LEU A 75 -4.15 -4.95 -10.09
CA LEU A 75 -5.60 -4.91 -9.84
C LEU A 75 -5.89 -4.96 -8.33
N VAL A 76 -5.23 -5.83 -7.59
CA VAL A 76 -5.33 -5.87 -6.12
C VAL A 76 -4.84 -4.55 -5.52
N LEU A 77 -3.72 -3.98 -6.03
CA LEU A 77 -3.24 -2.67 -5.59
C LEU A 77 -4.32 -1.61 -5.75
N VAL A 78 -4.93 -1.50 -6.94
CA VAL A 78 -5.97 -0.48 -7.21
C VAL A 78 -7.17 -0.67 -6.29
N VAL A 79 -7.69 -1.89 -6.15
CA VAL A 79 -8.85 -2.15 -5.29
C VAL A 79 -8.54 -1.82 -3.83
N VAL A 80 -7.43 -2.33 -3.30
CA VAL A 80 -7.06 -2.14 -1.89
C VAL A 80 -6.76 -0.66 -1.61
N SER A 81 -6.05 0.04 -2.51
CA SER A 81 -5.76 1.47 -2.32
C SER A 81 -7.01 2.35 -2.41
N THR A 82 -7.95 2.00 -3.32
CA THR A 82 -9.20 2.75 -3.47
C THR A 82 -10.12 2.59 -2.25
N PHE A 83 -10.22 1.39 -1.71
CA PHE A 83 -11.27 1.08 -0.74
C PHE A 83 -10.76 0.94 0.70
N ALA A 84 -9.55 0.39 0.93
CA ALA A 84 -9.06 0.09 2.27
C ALA A 84 -8.11 1.15 2.86
N PHE A 85 -7.42 1.93 2.03
CA PHE A 85 -6.45 2.93 2.52
C PHE A 85 -7.05 4.27 2.94
N ASN A 86 -8.39 4.38 2.95
CA ASN A 86 -9.10 5.61 3.34
C ASN A 86 -9.52 5.63 4.83
N TYR A 87 -8.92 4.80 5.67
CA TYR A 87 -9.21 4.75 7.11
C TYR A 87 -8.98 6.10 7.82
N SER A 88 -8.11 6.96 7.28
CA SER A 88 -7.90 8.33 7.76
C SER A 88 -9.14 9.23 7.60
N VAL A 89 -10.07 8.89 6.72
CA VAL A 89 -11.37 9.58 6.57
C VAL A 89 -12.38 9.08 7.61
N SER A 90 -12.40 7.78 7.85
CA SER A 90 -13.37 7.13 8.74
C SER A 90 -13.02 7.23 10.22
N LEU A 91 -11.73 7.15 10.56
CA LEU A 91 -11.27 7.08 11.95
C LEU A 91 -11.59 8.32 12.81
N PRO A 92 -11.46 9.57 12.32
CA PRO A 92 -11.82 10.73 13.12
C PRO A 92 -13.29 10.68 13.55
N LYS A 93 -14.20 10.38 12.61
CA LYS A 93 -15.64 10.28 12.87
C LYS A 93 -15.95 9.10 13.77
N LEU A 94 -15.30 7.95 13.58
CA LEU A 94 -15.43 6.78 14.45
C LEU A 94 -15.01 7.11 15.88
N SER A 95 -13.89 7.81 16.06
CA SER A 95 -13.36 8.20 17.35
C SER A 95 -14.33 9.09 18.13
N ALA A 96 -14.90 10.09 17.46
CA ALA A 96 -15.85 11.02 18.05
C ALA A 96 -17.17 10.33 18.40
N VAL A 97 -17.75 9.57 17.46
CA VAL A 97 -19.11 9.00 17.61
C VAL A 97 -19.11 7.78 18.52
N ARG A 98 -18.13 6.86 18.37
CA ARG A 98 -18.17 5.58 19.07
C ARG A 98 -17.40 5.58 20.39
N TRP A 99 -16.28 6.31 20.46
CA TRP A 99 -15.44 6.31 21.67
C TRP A 99 -15.53 7.62 22.46
N GLY A 100 -16.33 8.60 21.97
CA GLY A 100 -16.64 9.84 22.68
C GLY A 100 -15.51 10.87 22.80
N ASP A 101 -14.33 10.62 22.17
CA ASP A 101 -13.19 11.54 22.19
C ASP A 101 -12.39 11.41 20.89
N GLU A 102 -12.22 12.54 20.18
CA GLU A 102 -11.44 12.63 18.94
C GLU A 102 -9.95 12.32 19.14
N ARG A 103 -9.43 12.42 20.36
CA ARG A 103 -8.03 12.09 20.68
C ARG A 103 -7.70 10.63 20.38
N TRP A 104 -8.67 9.72 20.41
CA TRP A 104 -8.48 8.33 20.04
C TRP A 104 -8.00 8.15 18.61
N PHE A 105 -8.39 9.03 17.70
CA PHE A 105 -7.87 9.03 16.33
C PHE A 105 -6.34 9.10 16.30
N GLY A 106 -5.76 10.03 17.05
CA GLY A 106 -4.30 10.19 17.13
C GLY A 106 -3.61 8.96 17.71
N TRP A 107 -4.15 8.39 18.80
CA TRP A 107 -3.59 7.19 19.43
C TRP A 107 -3.69 5.97 18.53
N VAL A 108 -4.83 5.72 17.93
CA VAL A 108 -5.02 4.62 16.97
C VAL A 108 -4.07 4.75 15.79
N LEU A 109 -3.91 5.96 15.24
CA LEU A 109 -2.98 6.20 14.14
C LEU A 109 -1.51 5.98 14.55
N ALA A 110 -1.13 6.34 15.77
CA ALA A 110 0.19 6.04 16.32
C ALA A 110 0.43 4.52 16.41
N VAL A 111 -0.55 3.77 16.88
CA VAL A 111 -0.48 2.30 16.97
C VAL A 111 -0.43 1.65 15.58
N VAL A 112 -1.23 2.13 14.62
CA VAL A 112 -1.13 1.72 13.20
C VAL A 112 0.29 1.96 12.68
N SER A 113 0.90 3.08 13.06
CA SER A 113 2.27 3.41 12.64
C SER A 113 3.30 2.42 13.20
N VAL A 114 3.19 2.03 14.48
CA VAL A 114 4.03 0.98 15.09
C VAL A 114 3.84 -0.35 14.35
N GLY A 115 2.59 -0.73 14.07
CA GLY A 115 2.28 -1.90 13.24
C GLY A 115 2.93 -1.83 11.86
N SER A 116 2.94 -0.64 11.24
CA SER A 116 3.54 -0.43 9.91
C SER A 116 5.06 -0.60 9.92
N VAL A 117 5.76 -0.14 10.97
CA VAL A 117 7.19 -0.41 11.15
C VAL A 117 7.43 -1.91 11.23
N THR A 118 6.68 -2.58 12.12
CA THR A 118 6.79 -4.03 12.31
C THR A 118 6.56 -4.79 11.01
N GLY A 119 5.50 -4.46 10.27
CA GLY A 119 5.19 -5.06 8.97
C GLY A 119 6.29 -4.85 7.94
N SER A 120 6.84 -3.63 7.86
CA SER A 120 7.96 -3.33 6.95
C SER A 120 9.22 -4.11 7.32
N LEU A 121 9.56 -4.21 8.61
CA LEU A 121 10.71 -4.97 9.09
C LEU A 121 10.55 -6.47 8.84
N LEU A 122 9.36 -7.03 9.08
CA LEU A 122 9.05 -8.43 8.78
C LEU A 122 9.21 -8.77 7.29
N VAL A 123 8.88 -7.84 6.40
CA VAL A 123 9.13 -8.02 4.97
C VAL A 123 10.60 -7.87 4.64
N ALA A 124 11.27 -6.85 5.20
CA ALA A 124 12.69 -6.58 4.97
C ALA A 124 13.61 -7.71 5.47
N SER A 125 13.22 -8.42 6.54
CA SER A 125 13.97 -9.57 7.04
C SER A 125 13.94 -10.80 6.11
N ARG A 126 13.09 -10.80 5.09
CA ARG A 126 12.97 -11.90 4.12
C ARG A 126 13.95 -11.71 2.97
N LYS A 127 14.55 -12.81 2.50
CA LYS A 127 15.50 -12.80 1.37
C LYS A 127 14.88 -12.38 0.05
N SER A 128 13.56 -12.55 -0.11
CA SER A 128 12.83 -12.22 -1.34
C SER A 128 11.37 -11.86 -1.04
N ALA A 129 10.77 -11.02 -1.87
CA ALA A 129 9.34 -10.76 -1.83
C ALA A 129 8.57 -12.02 -2.26
N SER A 130 7.40 -12.25 -1.64
CA SER A 130 6.62 -13.46 -1.85
C SER A 130 5.15 -13.11 -2.06
N ILE A 131 4.54 -13.74 -3.07
CA ILE A 131 3.11 -13.56 -3.36
C ILE A 131 2.22 -14.05 -2.20
N ARG A 132 2.64 -15.08 -1.48
CA ARG A 132 1.92 -15.57 -0.30
C ARG A 132 1.88 -14.52 0.81
N VAL A 133 3.01 -13.84 1.04
CA VAL A 133 3.09 -12.76 2.03
C VAL A 133 2.30 -11.54 1.58
N PHE A 134 2.29 -11.25 0.27
CA PHE A 134 1.46 -10.19 -0.29
C PHE A 134 -0.03 -10.44 0.01
N TYR A 135 -0.56 -11.62 -0.33
CA TYR A 135 -1.97 -11.96 -0.06
C TYR A 135 -2.27 -12.04 1.44
N ALA A 136 -1.38 -12.63 2.24
CA ALA A 136 -1.53 -12.66 3.69
C ALA A 136 -1.61 -11.25 4.30
N SER A 137 -0.82 -10.31 3.77
CA SER A 137 -0.87 -8.90 4.20
C SER A 137 -2.20 -8.23 3.86
N VAL A 138 -2.77 -8.52 2.67
CA VAL A 138 -4.09 -7.99 2.28
C VAL A 138 -5.20 -8.62 3.11
N VAL A 139 -5.13 -9.92 3.41
CA VAL A 139 -6.09 -10.59 4.31
C VAL A 139 -6.01 -9.99 5.71
N LEU A 140 -4.81 -9.77 6.23
CA LEU A 140 -4.61 -9.15 7.54
C LEU A 140 -5.19 -7.74 7.58
N LEU A 141 -4.97 -6.93 6.53
CA LEU A 141 -5.58 -5.62 6.35
C LEU A 141 -7.11 -5.71 6.34
N GLY A 142 -7.66 -6.69 5.60
CA GLY A 142 -9.10 -6.88 5.45
C GLY A 142 -9.79 -7.32 6.76
N VAL A 143 -9.14 -8.16 7.57
CA VAL A 143 -9.70 -8.60 8.85
C VAL A 143 -9.59 -7.53 9.94
N SER A 144 -8.53 -6.72 9.89
CA SER A 144 -8.30 -5.67 10.90
C SER A 144 -9.32 -4.53 10.86
N GLY A 145 -9.88 -4.21 9.69
CA GLY A 145 -10.90 -3.16 9.58
C GLY A 145 -12.16 -3.41 10.42
N PRO A 146 -12.83 -4.56 10.32
CA PRO A 146 -13.94 -4.92 11.20
C PRO A 146 -13.56 -4.92 12.69
N CYS A 147 -12.40 -5.46 13.06
CA CYS A 147 -11.92 -5.42 14.45
C CYS A 147 -11.82 -3.99 14.99
N LEU A 148 -11.39 -3.05 14.13
CA LEU A 148 -11.28 -1.64 14.47
C LEU A 148 -12.66 -0.97 14.48
N ALA A 149 -13.52 -1.26 13.50
CA ALA A 149 -14.84 -0.67 13.31
C ALA A 149 -15.77 -0.94 14.50
N TRP A 150 -15.77 -2.17 14.99
CA TRP A 150 -16.64 -2.59 16.10
C TRP A 150 -15.94 -2.67 17.46
N ALA A 151 -14.78 -2.04 17.60
CA ALA A 151 -14.10 -1.95 18.89
C ALA A 151 -15.00 -1.24 19.93
N PRO A 152 -15.23 -1.84 21.10
CA PRO A 152 -16.15 -1.28 22.11
C PRO A 152 -15.59 -0.02 22.79
N SER A 153 -14.29 0.20 22.75
CA SER A 153 -13.62 1.39 23.24
C SER A 153 -12.33 1.66 22.47
N GLY A 154 -11.75 2.87 22.60
CA GLY A 154 -10.48 3.23 21.97
C GLY A 154 -9.33 2.30 22.35
N TRP A 155 -9.30 1.72 23.54
CA TRP A 155 -8.29 0.74 23.94
C TRP A 155 -8.41 -0.58 23.14
N TRP A 156 -9.61 -1.06 22.92
CA TRP A 156 -9.85 -2.26 22.11
C TRP A 156 -9.55 -2.01 20.61
N ALA A 157 -9.64 -0.77 20.17
CA ALA A 157 -9.27 -0.40 18.82
C ALA A 157 -7.80 -0.73 18.49
N PHE A 158 -6.91 -0.76 19.48
CA PHE A 158 -5.49 -1.11 19.26
C PHE A 158 -5.31 -2.56 18.79
N VAL A 159 -6.23 -3.47 19.16
CA VAL A 159 -6.23 -4.86 18.69
C VAL A 159 -6.39 -4.92 17.17
N GLY A 160 -7.21 -4.03 16.57
CA GLY A 160 -7.37 -3.90 15.13
C GLY A 160 -6.28 -3.02 14.48
N ALA A 161 -5.79 -2.00 15.20
CA ALA A 161 -4.84 -1.04 14.68
C ALA A 161 -3.45 -1.64 14.38
N VAL A 162 -2.94 -2.51 15.24
CA VAL A 162 -1.63 -3.17 15.03
C VAL A 162 -1.64 -4.01 13.75
N PRO A 163 -2.57 -4.97 13.54
CA PRO A 163 -2.60 -5.76 12.33
C PRO A 163 -2.96 -4.93 11.09
N LEU A 164 -3.73 -3.84 11.21
CA LEU A 164 -3.98 -2.89 10.13
C LEU A 164 -2.66 -2.30 9.62
N GLY A 165 -1.81 -1.86 10.53
CA GLY A 165 -0.48 -1.33 10.20
C GLY A 165 0.42 -2.37 9.57
N ILE A 166 0.53 -3.55 10.19
CA ILE A 166 1.35 -4.67 9.68
C ILE A 166 0.90 -5.06 8.27
N GLY A 167 -0.41 -5.26 8.07
CA GLY A 167 -0.99 -5.62 6.78
C GLY A 167 -0.76 -4.54 5.72
N GLY A 168 -1.02 -3.27 6.04
CA GLY A 168 -0.86 -2.17 5.11
C GLY A 168 0.58 -1.98 4.64
N ALA A 169 1.54 -1.95 5.56
CA ALA A 169 2.95 -1.81 5.24
C ALA A 169 3.52 -3.07 4.57
N GLY A 170 3.12 -4.25 5.04
CA GLY A 170 3.47 -5.54 4.45
C GLY A 170 2.99 -5.67 3.00
N PHE A 171 1.76 -5.28 2.73
CA PHE A 171 1.19 -5.21 1.39
C PHE A 171 2.01 -4.35 0.43
N LEU A 172 2.27 -3.08 0.80
CA LEU A 172 3.00 -2.16 -0.05
C LEU A 172 4.46 -2.58 -0.28
N SER A 173 5.13 -3.04 0.77
CA SER A 173 6.52 -3.49 0.71
C SER A 173 6.68 -4.74 -0.16
N ASN A 174 5.80 -5.74 0.00
CA ASN A 174 5.81 -6.92 -0.86
C ASN A 174 5.43 -6.62 -2.29
N PHE A 175 4.42 -5.77 -2.53
CA PHE A 175 4.06 -5.32 -3.86
C PHE A 175 5.26 -4.74 -4.60
N ASN A 176 5.94 -3.75 -3.99
CA ASN A 176 7.12 -3.13 -4.59
C ASN A 176 8.25 -4.14 -4.83
N GLY A 177 8.48 -5.05 -3.88
CA GLY A 177 9.46 -6.12 -4.04
C GLY A 177 9.15 -7.06 -5.19
N LEU A 178 7.90 -7.53 -5.33
CA LEU A 178 7.45 -8.41 -6.40
C LEU A 178 7.56 -7.74 -7.78
N VAL A 179 7.15 -6.46 -7.88
CA VAL A 179 7.29 -5.70 -9.13
C VAL A 179 8.76 -5.58 -9.51
N GLN A 180 9.65 -5.25 -8.56
CA GLN A 180 11.08 -5.12 -8.83
C GLN A 180 11.75 -6.44 -9.21
N GLN A 181 11.32 -7.58 -8.65
CA GLN A 181 11.84 -8.92 -9.00
C GLN A 181 11.46 -9.35 -10.42
N LYS A 182 10.25 -8.98 -10.87
CA LYS A 182 9.71 -9.39 -12.17
C LYS A 182 10.06 -8.42 -13.30
N CYS A 183 10.54 -7.26 -12.97
CA CYS A 183 10.74 -6.17 -13.93
C CYS A 183 12.17 -6.11 -14.42
N PRO A 184 12.42 -6.02 -15.74
CA PRO A 184 13.72 -5.69 -16.30
C PRO A 184 14.24 -4.34 -15.77
N PRO A 185 15.55 -4.17 -15.60
CA PRO A 185 16.14 -2.95 -15.03
C PRO A 185 15.70 -1.65 -15.70
N ASP A 186 15.55 -1.66 -17.02
CA ASP A 186 15.15 -0.53 -17.86
C ASP A 186 13.67 -0.12 -17.69
N MET A 187 12.80 -1.04 -17.20
CA MET A 187 11.38 -0.80 -17.00
C MET A 187 11.02 -0.49 -15.53
N ARG A 188 11.93 -0.71 -14.56
CA ARG A 188 11.66 -0.56 -13.13
C ARG A 188 11.06 0.79 -12.76
N GLY A 189 11.68 1.88 -13.19
CA GLY A 189 11.21 3.23 -12.90
C GLY A 189 9.80 3.49 -13.44
N ARG A 190 9.51 3.01 -14.65
CA ARG A 190 8.20 3.16 -15.30
C ARG A 190 7.10 2.38 -14.57
N LEU A 191 7.39 1.14 -14.16
CA LEU A 191 6.43 0.31 -13.43
C LEU A 191 6.19 0.83 -12.01
N LEU A 192 7.23 1.28 -11.30
CA LEU A 192 7.06 1.88 -9.98
C LEU A 192 6.29 3.21 -10.06
N ALA A 193 6.52 4.02 -11.11
CA ALA A 193 5.74 5.22 -11.34
C ALA A 193 4.27 4.90 -11.65
N LEU A 194 4.00 3.90 -12.49
CA LEU A 194 2.63 3.43 -12.76
C LEU A 194 1.94 2.97 -11.47
N SER A 195 2.66 2.21 -10.63
CA SER A 195 2.14 1.75 -9.34
C SER A 195 1.88 2.91 -8.37
N ALA A 196 2.74 3.92 -8.34
CA ALA A 196 2.54 5.11 -7.52
C ALA A 196 1.31 5.91 -7.98
N VAL A 197 1.13 6.06 -9.29
CA VAL A 197 -0.08 6.71 -9.86
C VAL A 197 -1.32 5.88 -9.54
N ALA A 198 -1.27 4.57 -9.67
CA ALA A 198 -2.39 3.68 -9.34
C ALA A 198 -2.76 3.79 -7.85
N PHE A 199 -1.77 3.82 -6.96
CA PHE A 199 -1.97 3.92 -5.51
C PHE A 199 -2.49 5.29 -5.08
N LEU A 200 -1.82 6.38 -5.49
CA LEU A 200 -2.18 7.74 -5.08
C LEU A 200 -3.40 8.26 -5.84
N GLY A 201 -3.53 7.90 -7.12
CA GLY A 201 -4.65 8.32 -7.96
C GLY A 201 -5.98 7.67 -7.60
N SER A 202 -5.98 6.63 -6.78
CA SER A 202 -7.19 5.99 -6.25
C SER A 202 -7.82 6.77 -5.09
N THR A 203 -7.04 7.55 -4.35
CA THR A 203 -7.49 8.32 -3.17
C THR A 203 -8.61 9.32 -3.49
N PRO A 204 -8.56 10.12 -4.58
CA PRO A 204 -9.65 11.03 -4.95
C PRO A 204 -10.99 10.33 -5.24
N ILE A 205 -10.96 9.05 -5.57
CA ILE A 205 -12.17 8.24 -5.78
C ILE A 205 -12.61 7.60 -4.46
N GLY A 206 -11.68 6.97 -3.76
CA GLY A 206 -11.95 6.24 -2.53
C GLY A 206 -12.35 7.13 -1.36
N GLY A 207 -11.74 8.30 -1.22
CA GLY A 207 -12.04 9.24 -0.13
C GLY A 207 -13.51 9.68 -0.10
N PRO A 208 -14.06 10.27 -1.18
CA PRO A 208 -15.46 10.65 -1.25
C PRO A 208 -16.43 9.48 -1.05
N VAL A 209 -16.16 8.30 -1.63
CA VAL A 209 -16.99 7.11 -1.44
C VAL A 209 -16.99 6.69 0.04
N THR A 210 -15.82 6.67 0.67
CA THR A 210 -15.68 6.36 2.10
C THR A 210 -16.42 7.36 2.97
N GLY A 211 -16.35 8.67 2.63
CA GLY A 211 -17.06 9.74 3.31
C GLY A 211 -18.58 9.58 3.21
N LEU A 212 -19.09 9.33 2.01
CA LEU A 212 -20.54 9.11 1.76
C LEU A 212 -21.07 7.90 2.54
N ILE A 213 -20.31 6.80 2.60
CA ILE A 213 -20.69 5.62 3.39
C ILE A 213 -20.68 5.95 4.89
N ALA A 214 -19.65 6.70 5.35
CA ALA A 214 -19.54 7.10 6.75
C ALA A 214 -20.66 8.06 7.17
N ASP A 215 -21.20 8.86 6.25
CA ASP A 215 -22.30 9.79 6.52
C ASP A 215 -23.66 9.10 6.46
N SER A 216 -23.83 8.13 5.54
CA SER A 216 -25.13 7.49 5.29
C SER A 216 -25.39 6.29 6.19
N TRP A 217 -24.36 5.46 6.45
CA TRP A 217 -24.47 4.19 7.14
C TRP A 217 -23.66 4.11 8.44
N GLY A 218 -22.83 5.13 8.68
CA GLY A 218 -21.96 5.21 9.85
C GLY A 218 -20.51 4.88 9.56
N PRO A 219 -19.58 5.40 10.41
CA PRO A 219 -18.15 5.23 10.23
C PRO A 219 -17.69 3.78 10.32
N GLU A 220 -18.41 2.92 11.04
CA GLU A 220 -18.12 1.48 11.13
C GLU A 220 -18.22 0.80 9.77
N TRP A 221 -19.30 1.08 9.04
CA TRP A 221 -19.54 0.52 7.72
C TRP A 221 -18.54 1.02 6.69
N SER A 222 -18.03 2.26 6.85
CA SER A 222 -17.00 2.80 5.96
C SER A 222 -15.65 2.10 6.11
N LEU A 223 -15.33 1.54 7.29
CA LEU A 223 -14.16 0.67 7.47
C LEU A 223 -14.43 -0.76 6.99
N ALA A 224 -15.63 -1.27 7.27
CA ALA A 224 -15.99 -2.63 6.89
C ALA A 224 -16.03 -2.84 5.38
N TYR A 225 -16.55 -1.88 4.62
CA TYR A 225 -16.64 -2.02 3.16
C TYR A 225 -15.24 -2.11 2.51
N GLY A 226 -14.27 -1.31 2.99
CA GLY A 226 -12.88 -1.37 2.51
C GLY A 226 -12.22 -2.71 2.82
N SER A 227 -12.57 -3.28 3.98
CA SER A 227 -12.13 -4.61 4.40
C SER A 227 -12.72 -5.71 3.51
N LEU A 228 -14.03 -5.66 3.25
CA LEU A 228 -14.72 -6.60 2.37
C LEU A 228 -14.16 -6.53 0.94
N ALA A 229 -13.93 -5.31 0.43
CA ALA A 229 -13.33 -5.12 -0.89
C ALA A 229 -11.92 -5.73 -0.97
N SER A 230 -11.12 -5.60 0.08
CA SER A 230 -9.77 -6.19 0.15
C SER A 230 -9.82 -7.72 0.17
N LEU A 231 -10.70 -8.31 0.97
CA LEU A 231 -10.89 -9.75 1.04
C LEU A 231 -11.42 -10.33 -0.29
N ALA A 232 -12.39 -9.64 -0.90
CA ALA A 232 -12.92 -10.00 -2.21
C ALA A 232 -11.82 -9.94 -3.29
N ALA A 233 -10.98 -8.89 -3.28
CA ALA A 233 -9.86 -8.75 -4.21
C ALA A 233 -8.88 -9.93 -4.10
N VAL A 234 -8.55 -10.37 -2.87
CA VAL A 234 -7.69 -11.55 -2.67
C VAL A 234 -8.39 -12.82 -3.13
N ALA A 235 -9.65 -13.02 -2.78
CA ALA A 235 -10.40 -14.21 -3.19
C ALA A 235 -10.43 -14.36 -4.73
N VAL A 236 -10.73 -13.27 -5.44
CA VAL A 236 -10.74 -13.21 -6.91
C VAL A 236 -9.31 -13.44 -7.46
N ALA A 237 -8.30 -12.79 -6.88
CA ALA A 237 -6.92 -12.93 -7.31
C ALA A 237 -6.40 -14.37 -7.14
N VAL A 238 -6.69 -15.00 -6.01
CA VAL A 238 -6.33 -16.40 -5.75
C VAL A 238 -7.05 -17.32 -6.73
N ALA A 239 -8.36 -17.16 -6.95
CA ALA A 239 -9.12 -17.96 -7.92
C ALA A 239 -8.57 -17.82 -9.34
N PHE A 240 -8.16 -16.61 -9.72
CA PHE A 240 -7.59 -16.32 -11.04
C PHE A 240 -6.18 -16.91 -11.21
N THR A 241 -5.34 -16.87 -10.16
CA THR A 241 -3.98 -17.44 -10.19
C THR A 241 -3.97 -18.95 -9.96
N TRP A 242 -4.94 -19.52 -9.21
CA TRP A 242 -5.05 -20.94 -8.97
C TRP A 242 -5.18 -21.74 -10.27
N SER A 243 -5.96 -21.24 -11.22
CA SER A 243 -6.11 -21.83 -12.54
C SER A 243 -4.82 -21.87 -13.38
N SER A 244 -3.84 -21.05 -13.05
CA SER A 244 -2.51 -21.06 -13.69
C SER A 244 -1.50 -21.95 -12.97
N LEU A 245 -1.67 -22.19 -11.68
CA LEU A 245 -0.82 -23.05 -10.86
C LEU A 245 -1.16 -24.56 -11.07
N THR A 246 -2.38 -24.86 -11.47
CA THR A 246 -2.86 -26.24 -11.76
C THR A 246 -2.58 -26.70 -13.18
N ARG A 247 -2.05 -25.85 -14.07
CA ARG A 247 -1.57 -26.31 -15.37
C ARG A 247 -0.24 -27.03 -15.16
N PRO A 248 -0.14 -28.34 -15.53
CA PRO A 248 1.11 -29.06 -15.45
C PRO A 248 2.15 -28.31 -16.28
N ILE A 249 3.33 -28.10 -15.68
CA ILE A 249 4.50 -27.61 -16.40
C ILE A 249 4.78 -28.66 -17.47
N ILE A 250 4.39 -28.39 -18.71
CA ILE A 250 4.80 -29.20 -19.85
C ILE A 250 6.30 -28.96 -19.95
N ASN A 251 7.06 -29.95 -19.49
CA ASN A 251 8.50 -29.90 -19.43
C ASN A 251 9.02 -29.73 -20.87
N SER A 252 9.95 -28.79 -21.07
CA SER A 252 10.54 -28.53 -22.37
C SER A 252 11.17 -29.78 -23.00
N SER A 253 11.52 -30.78 -22.18
CA SER A 253 11.98 -32.09 -22.61
C SER A 253 10.93 -32.92 -23.38
N ASP A 254 9.62 -32.67 -23.19
CA ASP A 254 8.58 -33.38 -23.93
C ASP A 254 8.35 -32.78 -25.34
N ARG A 255 8.71 -31.52 -25.57
CA ARG A 255 8.68 -30.92 -26.92
C ARG A 255 9.79 -31.42 -27.81
N GLU A 256 10.96 -31.76 -27.27
CA GLU A 256 12.06 -32.33 -28.04
C GLU A 256 11.79 -33.77 -28.44
N ARG A 257 11.07 -34.56 -27.63
CA ARG A 257 10.71 -35.93 -27.95
C ARG A 257 9.65 -36.04 -29.05
N THR A 258 8.78 -35.06 -29.24
CA THR A 258 7.75 -35.06 -30.28
C THR A 258 8.27 -34.57 -31.64
N MET A 259 9.46 -33.99 -31.71
CA MET A 259 10.06 -33.54 -32.97
C MET A 259 11.10 -34.53 -33.53
N THR A 260 11.37 -35.64 -32.87
CA THR A 260 12.37 -36.65 -33.29
C THR A 260 11.77 -38.00 -33.72
N VAL A 261 10.51 -38.03 -34.15
CA VAL A 261 9.96 -39.22 -34.80
C VAL A 261 9.96 -38.97 -36.31
N PRO A 262 10.72 -39.75 -37.10
CA PRO A 262 10.84 -39.60 -38.55
C PRO A 262 9.53 -39.91 -39.28
#